data_568a2af659ec69571e184dfd6babf173
#
_entry.id   568a2af659ec69571e184dfd6babf173
#
_cell.length_a   1.000
_cell.length_b   1.000
_cell.length_c   1.000
_cell.angle_alpha   90.00
_cell.angle_beta   90.00
_cell.angle_gamma   90.00
#
_symmetry.space_group_name_H-M   'P 1'
#
loop_
_entity.id
_entity.type
_entity.pdbx_description
1 polymer ?
#
loop_
_entity_poly.entity_id
_entity_poly.type
_entity_poly.pdbx_seq_one_letter_code
_entity_poly.pdbx_strand_id
1 'polypeptide(L)'
;MYLTNEKDHEYRFGDYGPKYLTNGPRVDLGVVVITPGETHPCHKHKTQEESFLVLEGECAVYIDGEKVVIKKGDYLRCEPGEAHLFTNESDSNFKAVFIKAAHCTEKDSVYIDWKPGQPFVKED
;
A
#
# COMPACT_ATOMS: atom_id res chain seq x y z
N MET A 1 9.90 6.52 -24.69
CA MET A 1 10.43 6.86 -23.34
C MET A 1 9.35 7.55 -22.52
N TYR A 2 9.28 7.28 -21.23
CA TYR A 2 8.39 7.97 -20.29
C TYR A 2 9.23 8.50 -19.13
N LEU A 3 9.18 9.81 -18.88
CA LEU A 3 9.91 10.46 -17.79
C LEU A 3 8.93 11.35 -17.04
N THR A 4 8.89 11.23 -15.73
CA THR A 4 8.06 12.08 -14.89
C THR A 4 8.78 12.33 -13.56
N ASN A 5 8.24 13.26 -12.79
CA ASN A 5 8.75 13.58 -11.46
C ASN A 5 7.60 13.47 -10.47
N GLU A 6 7.88 12.98 -9.26
CA GLU A 6 6.82 12.83 -8.27
C GLU A 6 6.12 14.16 -7.94
N LYS A 7 6.81 15.29 -8.11
CA LYS A 7 6.24 16.63 -7.88
C LYS A 7 5.13 17.00 -8.85
N ASP A 8 5.06 16.32 -10.01
CA ASP A 8 4.06 16.60 -11.04
C ASP A 8 2.75 15.83 -10.80
N HIS A 9 2.68 15.07 -9.73
CA HIS A 9 1.52 14.24 -9.38
C HIS A 9 1.02 14.61 -7.99
N GLU A 10 -0.28 14.42 -7.77
CA GLU A 10 -0.92 14.76 -6.50
C GLU A 10 -1.34 13.51 -5.74
N TYR A 11 -1.20 13.55 -4.41
CA TYR A 11 -1.75 12.51 -3.55
C TYR A 11 -3.27 12.51 -3.63
N ARG A 12 -3.86 11.33 -3.55
CA ARG A 12 -5.33 11.15 -3.68
C ARG A 12 -6.11 12.05 -2.73
N PHE A 13 -5.62 12.25 -1.52
CA PHE A 13 -6.29 13.02 -0.47
C PHE A 13 -5.56 14.30 -0.11
N GLY A 14 -4.79 14.87 -1.04
CA GLY A 14 -4.08 16.13 -0.87
C GLY A 14 -2.69 15.96 -0.29
N ASP A 15 -2.57 15.71 1.00
CA ASP A 15 -1.29 15.54 1.68
C ASP A 15 -0.99 14.09 2.08
N TYR A 16 -1.89 13.16 1.77
CA TYR A 16 -1.69 11.74 2.05
C TYR A 16 -2.41 10.87 1.03
N GLY A 17 -2.21 9.56 1.16
CA GLY A 17 -2.75 8.57 0.24
C GLY A 17 -1.76 8.26 -0.88
N PRO A 18 -2.19 7.49 -1.86
CA PRO A 18 -1.34 7.14 -3.00
C PRO A 18 -1.33 8.23 -4.07
N LYS A 19 -0.22 8.34 -4.78
CA LYS A 19 -0.15 9.03 -6.06
C LYS A 19 0.60 8.15 -7.05
N TYR A 20 0.00 7.92 -8.20
CA TYR A 20 0.60 7.07 -9.23
C TYR A 20 1.52 7.89 -10.12
N LEU A 21 2.75 7.40 -10.32
CA LEU A 21 3.69 7.97 -11.28
C LEU A 21 3.49 7.32 -12.65
N THR A 22 3.10 6.05 -12.65
CA THR A 22 2.67 5.34 -13.85
C THR A 22 1.59 4.34 -13.49
N ASN A 23 0.62 4.20 -14.38
CA ASN A 23 -0.47 3.23 -14.27
C ASN A 23 -0.45 2.40 -15.54
N GLY A 24 0.34 1.35 -15.53
CA GLY A 24 0.64 0.55 -16.71
C GLY A 24 1.74 1.16 -17.57
N PRO A 25 2.05 0.52 -18.73
CA PRO A 25 1.35 -0.63 -19.29
C PRO A 25 1.67 -1.99 -18.64
N ARG A 26 2.82 -2.13 -17.97
CA ARG A 26 3.22 -3.44 -17.40
C ARG A 26 3.11 -3.49 -15.89
N VAL A 27 3.46 -2.39 -15.24
CA VAL A 27 3.36 -2.25 -13.78
C VAL A 27 2.68 -0.93 -13.45
N ASP A 28 2.18 -0.84 -12.22
CA ASP A 28 1.78 0.42 -11.64
C ASP A 28 2.82 0.77 -10.58
N LEU A 29 3.30 2.00 -10.59
CA LEU A 29 4.27 2.46 -9.61
C LEU A 29 3.87 3.83 -9.12
N GLY A 30 3.98 4.03 -7.83
CA GLY A 30 3.68 5.32 -7.24
C GLY A 30 4.34 5.49 -5.89
N VAL A 31 3.90 6.53 -5.21
CA VAL A 31 4.36 6.89 -3.87
C VAL A 31 3.13 6.99 -2.98
N VAL A 32 3.23 6.46 -1.78
CA VAL A 32 2.15 6.55 -0.80
C VAL A 32 2.67 7.26 0.45
N VAL A 33 1.87 8.18 0.97
CA VAL A 33 2.11 8.83 2.25
C VAL A 33 0.94 8.51 3.17
N ILE A 34 1.26 8.09 4.39
CA ILE A 34 0.27 7.84 5.44
C ILE A 34 0.65 8.74 6.62
N THR A 35 -0.20 9.72 6.90
CA THR A 35 0.02 10.67 7.99
C THR A 35 -0.31 10.00 9.33
N PRO A 36 0.21 10.54 10.47
CA PRO A 36 -0.06 9.96 11.79
C PRO A 36 -1.55 9.75 12.06
N GLY A 37 -1.90 8.55 12.50
CA GLY A 37 -3.28 8.19 12.82
C GLY A 37 -4.11 7.71 11.64
N GLU A 38 -3.62 7.85 10.42
CA GLU A 38 -4.37 7.40 9.24
C GLU A 38 -4.23 5.90 9.03
N THR A 39 -5.31 5.32 8.51
CA THR A 39 -5.39 3.89 8.21
C THR A 39 -5.84 3.71 6.76
N HIS A 40 -5.13 2.87 6.02
CA HIS A 40 -5.60 2.38 4.73
C HIS A 40 -6.42 1.11 4.99
N PRO A 41 -7.70 1.08 4.58
CA PRO A 41 -8.57 -0.06 4.86
C PRO A 41 -8.02 -1.38 4.34
N CYS A 42 -8.39 -2.46 5.02
CA CYS A 42 -7.96 -3.80 4.65
C CYS A 42 -8.49 -4.16 3.27
N HIS A 43 -7.60 -4.67 2.43
CA HIS A 43 -7.95 -5.12 1.09
C HIS A 43 -6.94 -6.17 0.63
N LYS A 44 -7.31 -6.89 -0.42
CA LYS A 44 -6.40 -7.82 -1.10
C LYS A 44 -6.52 -7.62 -2.60
N HIS A 45 -5.50 -8.07 -3.31
CA HIS A 45 -5.52 -8.13 -4.77
C HIS A 45 -5.73 -9.56 -5.21
N LYS A 46 -6.53 -9.76 -6.25
CA LYS A 46 -6.83 -11.12 -6.75
C LYS A 46 -5.64 -11.71 -7.49
N THR A 47 -5.00 -10.92 -8.34
CA THR A 47 -3.93 -11.39 -9.22
C THR A 47 -2.63 -10.60 -9.09
N GLN A 48 -2.69 -9.35 -8.63
CA GLN A 48 -1.49 -8.52 -8.50
C GLN A 48 -0.75 -8.81 -7.20
N GLU A 49 0.57 -8.82 -7.28
CA GLU A 49 1.38 -8.57 -6.10
C GLU A 49 1.51 -7.06 -5.89
N GLU A 50 1.65 -6.62 -4.66
CA GLU A 50 1.91 -5.21 -4.34
C GLU A 50 3.07 -5.14 -3.37
N SER A 51 4.13 -4.41 -3.74
CA SER A 51 5.31 -4.28 -2.92
C SER A 51 5.58 -2.83 -2.55
N PHE A 52 6.33 -2.66 -1.46
CA PHE A 52 6.58 -1.36 -0.84
C PHE A 52 8.04 -1.26 -0.45
N LEU A 53 8.69 -0.17 -0.86
CA LEU A 53 10.02 0.19 -0.35
C LEU A 53 9.85 1.45 0.51
N VAL A 54 10.15 1.33 1.79
CA VAL A 54 9.94 2.43 2.74
C VAL A 54 11.06 3.47 2.59
N LEU A 55 10.66 4.71 2.34
CA LEU A 55 11.58 5.85 2.19
C LEU A 55 11.73 6.65 3.47
N GLU A 56 10.64 6.81 4.25
CA GLU A 56 10.62 7.60 5.47
C GLU A 56 9.65 7.00 6.48
N GLY A 57 10.00 7.12 7.76
CA GLY A 57 9.10 6.77 8.85
C GLY A 57 8.91 5.28 9.05
N GLU A 58 7.85 4.96 9.78
CA GLU A 58 7.47 3.57 10.05
C GLU A 58 5.96 3.43 10.01
N CYS A 59 5.47 2.23 9.78
CA CYS A 59 4.05 1.96 9.71
C CYS A 59 3.76 0.54 10.18
N ALA A 60 2.67 0.38 10.91
CA ALA A 60 2.17 -0.94 11.25
C ALA A 60 1.39 -1.49 10.05
N VAL A 61 1.70 -2.72 9.67
CA VAL A 61 1.04 -3.41 8.56
C VAL A 61 0.50 -4.73 9.11
N TYR A 62 -0.74 -5.03 8.78
CA TYR A 62 -1.35 -6.30 9.14
C TYR A 62 -1.53 -7.11 7.88
N ILE A 63 -0.86 -8.28 7.82
CA ILE A 63 -0.94 -9.21 6.69
C ILE A 63 -1.72 -10.43 7.14
N ASP A 64 -2.89 -10.65 6.55
CA ASP A 64 -3.80 -11.73 6.97
C ASP A 64 -4.01 -11.71 8.50
N GLY A 65 -4.15 -10.50 9.07
CA GLY A 65 -4.36 -10.30 10.50
C GLY A 65 -3.10 -10.27 11.36
N GLU A 66 -1.94 -10.59 10.80
CA GLU A 66 -0.69 -10.64 11.56
C GLU A 66 0.06 -9.31 11.44
N LYS A 67 0.41 -8.71 12.57
CA LYS A 67 1.06 -7.40 12.62
C LYS A 67 2.56 -7.50 12.36
N VAL A 68 3.04 -6.62 11.48
CA VAL A 68 4.46 -6.36 11.28
C VAL A 68 4.65 -4.84 11.22
N VAL A 69 5.77 -4.35 11.73
CA VAL A 69 6.12 -2.93 11.62
C VAL A 69 7.24 -2.81 10.60
N ILE A 70 7.01 -2.00 9.57
CA ILE A 70 8.01 -1.72 8.54
C ILE A 70 8.54 -0.31 8.72
N LYS A 71 9.81 -0.11 8.42
CA LYS A 71 10.54 1.14 8.64
C LYS A 71 11.47 1.44 7.47
N LYS A 72 12.03 2.63 7.47
CA LYS A 72 12.93 3.12 6.42
C LYS A 72 13.92 2.03 5.98
N GLY A 73 13.95 1.77 4.68
CA GLY A 73 14.82 0.79 4.06
C GLY A 73 14.22 -0.59 3.92
N ASP A 74 13.11 -0.88 4.61
CA ASP A 74 12.45 -2.19 4.50
C ASP A 74 11.73 -2.32 3.16
N TYR A 75 11.74 -3.54 2.64
CA TYR A 75 10.97 -3.93 1.48
C TYR A 75 9.96 -5.00 1.88
N LEU A 76 8.68 -4.73 1.62
CA LEU A 76 7.59 -5.66 1.90
C LEU A 76 6.89 -5.99 0.60
N ARG A 77 6.65 -7.28 0.34
CA ARG A 77 5.82 -7.69 -0.79
C ARG A 77 4.60 -8.44 -0.27
N CYS A 78 3.43 -7.94 -0.64
CA CYS A 78 2.16 -8.62 -0.39
C CYS A 78 1.82 -9.44 -1.63
N GLU A 79 1.67 -10.75 -1.43
CA GLU A 79 1.35 -11.66 -2.53
C GLU A 79 -0.13 -11.55 -2.90
N PRO A 80 -0.51 -11.96 -4.12
CA PRO A 80 -1.93 -12.04 -4.46
C PRO A 80 -2.70 -12.86 -3.43
N GLY A 81 -3.85 -12.36 -3.04
CA GLY A 81 -4.70 -13.02 -2.05
C GLY A 81 -4.39 -12.71 -0.60
N GLU A 82 -3.24 -12.11 -0.30
CA GLU A 82 -2.93 -11.68 1.06
C GLU A 82 -3.66 -10.38 1.40
N ALA A 83 -4.48 -10.40 2.44
CA ALA A 83 -5.15 -9.19 2.92
C ALA A 83 -4.16 -8.33 3.69
N HIS A 84 -4.16 -7.02 3.40
CA HIS A 84 -3.25 -6.11 4.08
C HIS A 84 -3.96 -4.82 4.47
N LEU A 85 -3.56 -4.29 5.63
CA LEU A 85 -4.05 -3.05 6.20
C LEU A 85 -2.85 -2.29 6.76
N PHE A 86 -2.72 -1.02 6.37
CA PHE A 86 -1.66 -0.14 6.86
C PHE A 86 -2.25 0.86 7.83
N THR A 87 -1.63 1.04 8.99
CA THR A 87 -2.02 2.08 9.94
C THR A 87 -0.78 2.73 10.54
N ASN A 88 -0.71 4.05 10.44
CA ASN A 88 0.42 4.81 10.97
C ASN A 88 0.18 5.11 12.45
N GLU A 89 0.79 4.33 13.31
CA GLU A 89 0.70 4.49 14.76
C GLU A 89 1.80 5.38 15.33
N SER A 90 2.68 5.91 14.45
CA SER A 90 3.77 6.80 14.84
C SER A 90 3.32 8.26 14.85
N ASP A 91 4.23 9.15 15.24
CA ASP A 91 3.99 10.59 15.27
C ASP A 91 4.58 11.33 14.07
N SER A 92 5.05 10.61 13.06
CA SER A 92 5.61 11.20 11.84
C SER A 92 5.04 10.52 10.60
N ASN A 93 5.22 11.18 9.45
CA ASN A 93 4.73 10.66 8.18
C ASN A 93 5.46 9.38 7.79
N PHE A 94 4.72 8.45 7.24
CA PHE A 94 5.25 7.27 6.56
C PHE A 94 5.20 7.54 5.06
N LYS A 95 6.31 7.24 4.36
CA LYS A 95 6.38 7.38 2.91
C LYS A 95 7.04 6.16 2.31
N ALA A 96 6.43 5.60 1.28
CA ALA A 96 6.95 4.42 0.59
C ALA A 96 6.69 4.51 -0.91
N VAL A 97 7.57 3.90 -1.68
CA VAL A 97 7.28 3.58 -3.09
C VAL A 97 6.44 2.31 -3.08
N PHE A 98 5.38 2.28 -3.88
CA PHE A 98 4.62 1.05 -4.09
C PHE A 98 4.66 0.65 -5.56
N ILE A 99 4.63 -0.67 -5.79
CA ILE A 99 4.64 -1.26 -7.13
C ILE A 99 3.59 -2.36 -7.15
N LYS A 100 2.69 -2.29 -8.12
CA LYS A 100 1.72 -3.37 -8.40
C LYS A 100 2.10 -4.04 -9.71
N ALA A 101 2.17 -5.36 -9.71
CA ALA A 101 2.50 -6.14 -10.89
C ALA A 101 1.67 -7.43 -10.94
N ALA A 102 1.23 -7.82 -12.10
CA ALA A 102 1.26 -7.05 -13.34
C ALA A 102 0.12 -6.05 -13.38
N HIS A 103 0.23 -5.04 -14.25
CA HIS A 103 -0.86 -4.08 -14.43
C HIS A 103 -2.16 -4.78 -14.85
N CYS A 104 -3.26 -4.35 -14.26
CA CYS A 104 -4.61 -4.81 -14.60
C CYS A 104 -5.43 -3.64 -15.15
N THR A 105 -6.14 -3.87 -16.25
CA THR A 105 -7.04 -2.84 -16.81
C THR A 105 -8.33 -2.73 -16.01
N GLU A 106 -8.71 -3.82 -15.33
CA GLU A 106 -9.88 -3.84 -14.45
C GLU A 106 -9.46 -3.80 -12.99
N LYS A 107 -10.37 -3.38 -12.13
CA LYS A 107 -10.10 -3.32 -10.69
C LYS A 107 -9.80 -4.72 -10.14
N ASP A 108 -8.62 -4.89 -9.57
CA ASP A 108 -8.16 -6.16 -9.01
C ASP A 108 -8.31 -6.21 -7.49
N SER A 109 -8.47 -5.07 -6.82
CA SER A 109 -8.56 -5.01 -5.37
C SER A 109 -9.95 -5.38 -4.86
N VAL A 110 -9.99 -6.05 -3.71
CA VAL A 110 -11.22 -6.43 -3.02
C VAL A 110 -11.12 -5.94 -1.58
N TYR A 111 -12.11 -5.16 -1.16
CA TYR A 111 -12.20 -4.68 0.21
C TYR A 111 -12.48 -5.85 1.16
N ILE A 112 -11.79 -5.87 2.31
CA ILE A 112 -11.98 -6.86 3.36
C ILE A 112 -12.48 -6.12 4.61
N ASP A 113 -13.65 -6.50 5.09
CA ASP A 113 -14.21 -5.91 6.31
C ASP A 113 -13.55 -6.52 7.54
N TRP A 114 -12.37 -6.01 7.85
CA TRP A 114 -11.57 -6.44 8.98
C TRP A 114 -10.80 -5.27 9.56
N LYS A 115 -10.66 -5.26 10.89
CA LYS A 115 -9.85 -4.27 11.62
C LYS A 115 -9.02 -4.96 12.68
N PRO A 116 -7.87 -4.37 13.06
CA PRO A 116 -7.06 -4.90 14.15
C PRO A 116 -7.88 -5.12 15.41
N GLY A 117 -7.65 -6.26 16.08
CA GLY A 117 -8.41 -6.67 17.25
C GLY A 117 -9.50 -7.68 16.96
N GLN A 118 -9.87 -7.85 15.69
CA GLN A 118 -10.84 -8.86 15.28
C GLN A 118 -10.12 -10.14 14.86
N PRO A 119 -10.75 -11.30 15.01
CA PRO A 119 -10.20 -12.54 14.43
C PRO A 119 -10.13 -12.40 12.90
N PHE A 120 -9.00 -12.78 12.33
CA PHE A 120 -8.87 -12.80 10.88
C PHE A 120 -9.15 -14.21 10.37
N VAL A 121 -10.12 -14.32 9.46
CA VAL A 121 -10.47 -15.59 8.81
C VAL A 121 -10.21 -15.43 7.32
N LYS A 122 -9.28 -16.22 6.80
CA LYS A 122 -8.97 -16.20 5.38
C LYS A 122 -10.03 -16.96 4.61
N GLU A 123 -10.63 -16.29 3.63
CA GLU A 123 -11.59 -16.90 2.73
C GLU A 123 -10.89 -17.32 1.44
N ASP A 124 -11.27 -18.47 0.95
CA ASP A 124 -10.75 -19.01 -0.32
C ASP A 124 -11.36 -18.31 -1.53
#